data_309fd11f8d5472ed4a84f1b393c8695a
#
_entry.id   309fd11f8d5472ed4a84f1b393c8695a
#
_cell.length_a   1.000
_cell.length_b   1.000
_cell.length_c   1.000
_cell.angle_alpha   90.00
_cell.angle_beta   90.00
_cell.angle_gamma   90.00
#
_symmetry.space_group_name_H-M   'P 1'
#
loop_
_entity.id
_entity.type
_entity.pdbx_description
1 polymer ?
#
loop_
_entity_poly.entity_id
_entity_poly.type
_entity_poly.pdbx_seq_one_letter_code
_entity_poly.pdbx_strand_id
1 'polypeptide(L)'
;MDKNYIHVVGTAFVKNGKLLISMSKRSAKSGKYTLVGGGVEPGETYKEAARREIIEEINNGFDILEEELEEILCFREPAMSDPSQMIEMHMMISKKIVDVELLPNDEILEYKWFTLGDDEARLSTAIKNRFIPWALDHNIMY
;
A
#
# COMPACT_ATOMS: atom_id res chain seq x y z
N MET A 1 13.42 -16.03 -2.97
CA MET A 1 12.97 -15.20 -1.84
C MET A 1 13.72 -15.59 -0.57
N ASP A 2 14.11 -14.61 0.21
CA ASP A 2 14.77 -14.84 1.49
C ASP A 2 13.73 -15.36 2.49
N LYS A 3 13.99 -16.54 3.09
CA LYS A 3 13.06 -17.19 4.01
C LYS A 3 12.99 -16.50 5.38
N ASN A 4 13.94 -15.61 5.70
CA ASN A 4 13.96 -14.89 6.98
C ASN A 4 13.02 -13.69 7.00
N TYR A 5 12.43 -13.36 5.86
CA TYR A 5 11.56 -12.20 5.72
C TYR A 5 10.19 -12.61 5.18
N ILE A 6 9.16 -11.95 5.69
CA ILE A 6 7.82 -12.03 5.11
C ILE A 6 7.79 -11.02 3.96
N HIS A 7 7.51 -11.49 2.75
CA HIS A 7 7.46 -10.63 1.57
C HIS A 7 6.07 -10.04 1.42
N VAL A 8 6.00 -8.73 1.34
CA VAL A 8 4.74 -7.98 1.21
C VAL A 8 4.86 -6.95 0.09
N VAL A 9 3.71 -6.59 -0.46
CA VAL A 9 3.59 -5.54 -1.45
C VAL A 9 2.65 -4.46 -0.96
N GLY A 10 2.90 -3.22 -1.37
CA GLY A 10 1.99 -2.11 -1.11
C GLY A 10 1.98 -1.21 -2.33
N THR A 11 0.80 -0.78 -2.75
CA THR A 11 0.66 0.07 -3.94
C THR A 11 0.13 1.44 -3.57
N ALA A 12 0.84 2.47 -4.00
CA ALA A 12 0.43 3.85 -3.84
C ALA A 12 -0.45 4.29 -5.02
N PHE A 13 -1.62 4.80 -4.72
CA PHE A 13 -2.51 5.48 -5.67
C PHE A 13 -2.52 6.95 -5.31
N VAL A 14 -2.10 7.78 -6.23
CA VAL A 14 -2.05 9.22 -6.03
C VAL A 14 -2.97 9.92 -7.03
N LYS A 15 -3.80 10.82 -6.54
CA LYS A 15 -4.73 11.60 -7.36
C LYS A 15 -4.74 13.02 -6.87
N ASN A 16 -4.45 13.97 -7.76
CA ASN A 16 -4.41 15.40 -7.42
C ASN A 16 -3.49 15.69 -6.22
N GLY A 17 -2.34 15.02 -6.16
CA GLY A 17 -1.38 15.19 -5.07
C GLY A 17 -1.75 14.52 -3.75
N LYS A 18 -2.84 13.77 -3.70
CA LYS A 18 -3.31 13.06 -2.50
C LYS A 18 -3.09 11.57 -2.62
N LEU A 19 -2.73 10.95 -1.50
CA LEU A 19 -2.44 9.53 -1.43
C LEU A 19 -3.64 8.76 -0.88
N LEU A 20 -4.01 7.67 -1.57
CA LEU A 20 -5.01 6.75 -1.05
C LEU A 20 -4.42 5.92 0.09
N ILE A 21 -5.07 5.96 1.24
CA ILE A 21 -4.74 5.13 2.40
C ILE A 21 -5.95 4.33 2.83
N SER A 22 -5.72 3.19 3.44
CA SER A 22 -6.80 2.32 3.88
C SER A 22 -6.55 1.76 5.28
N MET A 23 -7.66 1.47 5.97
CA MET A 23 -7.63 0.78 7.24
C MET A 23 -8.25 -0.60 7.01
N SER A 24 -7.42 -1.64 7.05
CA SER A 24 -7.89 -3.02 6.97
C SER A 24 -8.25 -3.55 8.36
N LYS A 25 -8.95 -4.70 8.40
CA LYS A 25 -9.20 -5.38 9.68
C LYS A 25 -7.89 -5.70 10.39
N ARG A 26 -6.84 -6.04 9.63
CA ARG A 26 -5.51 -6.34 10.21
C ARG A 26 -4.85 -5.08 10.74
N SER A 27 -4.79 -4.01 9.95
CA SER A 27 -4.12 -2.78 10.36
C SER A 27 -4.87 -2.02 11.45
N ALA A 28 -6.18 -2.23 11.57
CA ALA A 28 -7.00 -1.64 12.64
C ALA A 28 -6.50 -2.03 14.03
N LYS A 29 -5.90 -3.20 14.18
CA LYS A 29 -5.31 -3.65 15.45
C LYS A 29 -4.18 -2.73 15.91
N SER A 30 -3.45 -2.16 14.98
CA SER A 30 -2.38 -1.19 15.26
C SER A 30 -2.87 0.25 15.18
N GLY A 31 -4.11 0.48 14.75
CA GLY A 31 -4.68 1.81 14.56
C GLY A 31 -4.05 2.60 13.41
N LYS A 32 -3.42 1.92 12.46
CA LYS A 32 -2.65 2.56 11.39
C LYS A 32 -3.28 2.38 10.03
N TYR A 33 -3.22 3.44 9.21
CA TYR A 33 -3.54 3.38 7.79
C TYR A 33 -2.33 2.85 7.01
N THR A 34 -2.61 2.05 5.99
CA THR A 34 -1.59 1.45 5.12
C THR A 34 -1.90 1.72 3.65
N LEU A 35 -0.95 1.38 2.78
CA LEU A 35 -1.21 1.30 1.34
C LEU A 35 -2.06 0.06 1.04
N VAL A 36 -2.71 0.07 -0.12
CA VAL A 36 -3.39 -1.12 -0.64
C VAL A 36 -2.34 -2.21 -0.88
N GLY A 37 -2.49 -3.38 -0.26
CA GLY A 37 -1.50 -4.44 -0.41
C GLY A 37 -1.66 -5.55 0.61
N GLY A 38 -0.68 -6.45 0.62
CA GLY A 38 -0.66 -7.60 1.49
C GLY A 38 0.50 -8.53 1.19
N GLY A 39 0.39 -9.78 1.65
CA GLY A 39 1.44 -10.79 1.51
C GLY A 39 1.56 -11.32 0.08
N VAL A 40 2.79 -11.68 -0.28
CA VAL A 40 3.08 -12.36 -1.54
C VAL A 40 2.86 -13.86 -1.35
N GLU A 41 2.05 -14.47 -2.21
CA GLU A 41 1.80 -15.91 -2.17
C GLU A 41 2.89 -16.69 -2.91
N PRO A 42 3.10 -17.98 -2.56
CA PRO A 42 4.09 -18.80 -3.26
C PRO A 42 3.85 -18.81 -4.77
N GLY A 43 4.92 -18.60 -5.53
CA GLY A 43 4.88 -18.61 -6.99
C GLY A 43 4.44 -17.30 -7.65
N GLU A 44 3.99 -16.32 -6.87
CA GLU A 44 3.66 -15.00 -7.42
C GLU A 44 4.91 -14.14 -7.60
N THR A 45 4.94 -13.34 -8.66
CA THR A 45 5.83 -12.19 -8.74
C THR A 45 5.27 -11.07 -7.86
N TYR A 46 6.09 -10.08 -7.55
CA TYR A 46 5.63 -8.94 -6.74
C TYR A 46 4.52 -8.17 -7.45
N LYS A 47 4.59 -8.00 -8.76
CA LYS A 47 3.52 -7.33 -9.53
C LYS A 47 2.24 -8.14 -9.59
N GLU A 48 2.35 -9.47 -9.68
CA GLU A 48 1.18 -10.35 -9.62
C GLU A 48 0.50 -10.25 -8.26
N ALA A 49 1.28 -10.26 -7.17
CA ALA A 49 0.75 -10.09 -5.82
C ALA A 49 0.08 -8.72 -5.65
N ALA A 50 0.73 -7.66 -6.12
CA ALA A 50 0.17 -6.31 -6.04
C ALA A 50 -1.16 -6.21 -6.80
N ARG A 51 -1.22 -6.75 -8.01
CA ARG A 51 -2.46 -6.75 -8.81
C ARG A 51 -3.58 -7.52 -8.11
N ARG A 52 -3.28 -8.71 -7.60
CA ARG A 52 -4.26 -9.53 -6.88
C ARG A 52 -4.82 -8.77 -5.66
N GLU A 53 -3.96 -8.18 -4.83
CA GLU A 53 -4.38 -7.42 -3.65
C GLU A 53 -5.22 -6.20 -4.03
N ILE A 54 -4.86 -5.49 -5.10
CA ILE A 54 -5.62 -4.34 -5.58
C ILE A 54 -7.04 -4.75 -5.97
N ILE A 55 -7.17 -5.82 -6.75
CA ILE A 55 -8.48 -6.31 -7.20
C ILE A 55 -9.33 -6.76 -6.01
N GLU A 56 -8.73 -7.48 -5.07
CA GLU A 56 -9.43 -7.95 -3.88
C GLU A 56 -9.88 -6.81 -2.96
N GLU A 57 -9.01 -5.86 -2.70
CA GLU A 57 -9.27 -4.79 -1.72
C GLU A 57 -10.16 -3.68 -2.27
N ILE A 58 -9.93 -3.20 -3.49
CA ILE A 58 -10.75 -2.14 -4.08
C ILE A 58 -12.12 -2.68 -4.50
N ASN A 59 -12.16 -3.85 -5.05
CA ASN A 59 -13.35 -4.68 -5.26
C ASN A 59 -14.63 -3.94 -5.68
N ASN A 60 -14.55 -3.06 -6.65
CA ASN A 60 -15.71 -2.40 -7.26
C ASN A 60 -15.56 -2.31 -8.78
N GLY A 61 -15.15 -3.44 -9.38
CA GLY A 61 -14.89 -3.51 -10.81
C GLY A 61 -13.58 -2.88 -11.23
N PHE A 62 -12.76 -2.40 -10.30
CA PHE A 62 -11.46 -1.84 -10.60
C PHE A 62 -10.49 -2.95 -10.97
N ASP A 63 -9.84 -2.82 -12.12
CA ASP A 63 -8.78 -3.72 -12.54
C ASP A 63 -7.57 -2.89 -12.98
N ILE A 64 -6.40 -3.51 -12.91
CA ILE A 64 -5.14 -2.86 -13.26
C ILE A 64 -4.24 -3.89 -13.93
N LEU A 65 -3.48 -3.46 -14.93
CA LEU A 65 -2.50 -4.31 -15.60
C LEU A 65 -1.16 -4.20 -14.87
N GLU A 66 -0.35 -5.27 -14.93
CA GLU A 66 0.98 -5.26 -14.30
C GLU A 66 1.87 -4.15 -14.86
N GLU A 67 1.76 -3.84 -16.14
CA GLU A 67 2.50 -2.76 -16.79
C GLU A 67 2.10 -1.36 -16.32
N GLU A 68 0.96 -1.24 -15.62
CA GLU A 68 0.52 0.00 -14.98
C GLU A 68 1.07 0.15 -13.56
N LEU A 69 1.84 -0.83 -13.09
CA LEU A 69 2.51 -0.82 -11.79
C LEU A 69 4.00 -0.62 -11.99
N GLU A 70 4.59 0.25 -11.19
CA GLU A 70 6.04 0.49 -11.17
C GLU A 70 6.55 0.31 -9.76
N GLU A 71 7.57 -0.56 -9.57
CA GLU A 71 8.22 -0.70 -8.28
C GLU A 71 9.12 0.50 -8.04
N ILE A 72 8.91 1.19 -6.91
CA ILE A 72 9.62 2.42 -6.59
C ILE A 72 10.57 2.29 -5.41
N LEU A 73 10.26 1.41 -4.46
CA LEU A 73 11.06 1.20 -3.26
C LEU A 73 11.03 -0.27 -2.86
N CYS A 74 12.14 -0.73 -2.31
CA CYS A 74 12.24 -2.03 -1.65
C CYS A 74 13.02 -1.83 -0.35
N PHE A 75 12.44 -2.25 0.77
CA PHE A 75 13.10 -2.07 2.07
C PHE A 75 12.62 -3.13 3.07
N ARG A 76 13.36 -3.24 4.16
CA ARG A 76 13.08 -4.19 5.24
C ARG A 76 12.83 -3.43 6.52
N GLU A 77 11.83 -3.86 7.27
CA GLU A 77 11.49 -3.27 8.58
C GLU A 77 10.70 -4.30 9.41
N PRO A 78 10.58 -4.07 10.73
CA PRO A 78 9.72 -4.91 11.56
C PRO A 78 8.27 -4.84 11.08
N ALA A 79 7.57 -5.98 11.14
CA ALA A 79 6.15 -6.02 10.82
C ALA A 79 5.36 -5.20 11.82
N MET A 80 4.39 -4.43 11.33
CA MET A 80 3.58 -3.55 12.16
C MET A 80 2.73 -4.33 13.16
N SER A 81 2.19 -5.49 12.73
CA SER A 81 1.35 -6.34 13.57
C SER A 81 2.13 -7.21 14.56
N ASP A 82 3.39 -7.51 14.25
CA ASP A 82 4.27 -8.33 15.08
C ASP A 82 5.72 -7.89 14.87
N PRO A 83 6.23 -6.96 15.69
CA PRO A 83 7.58 -6.42 15.52
C PRO A 83 8.71 -7.44 15.69
N SER A 84 8.42 -8.66 16.20
CA SER A 84 9.41 -9.73 16.26
C SER A 84 9.68 -10.35 14.89
N GLN A 85 8.82 -10.10 13.92
CA GLN A 85 8.98 -10.54 12.54
C GLN A 85 9.44 -9.40 11.65
N MET A 86 10.26 -9.73 10.65
CA MET A 86 10.75 -8.76 9.67
C MET A 86 10.02 -8.94 8.35
N ILE A 87 9.64 -7.83 7.75
CA ILE A 87 9.08 -7.82 6.40
C ILE A 87 10.08 -7.27 5.39
N GLU A 88 9.94 -7.72 4.15
CA GLU A 88 10.53 -7.06 2.99
C GLU A 88 9.38 -6.49 2.16
N MET A 89 9.30 -5.16 2.10
CA MET A 89 8.24 -4.46 1.38
C MET A 89 8.71 -4.11 -0.02
N HIS A 90 7.92 -4.53 -1.01
CA HIS A 90 8.04 -4.08 -2.39
C HIS A 90 6.93 -3.08 -2.65
N MET A 91 7.31 -1.81 -2.73
CA MET A 91 6.36 -0.71 -2.87
C MET A 91 6.21 -0.32 -4.33
N MET A 92 4.97 -0.30 -4.78
CA MET A 92 4.60 0.05 -6.15
C MET A 92 3.91 1.40 -6.18
N ILE A 93 3.97 2.08 -7.32
CA ILE A 93 3.07 3.18 -7.62
C ILE A 93 2.22 2.81 -8.83
N SER A 94 0.93 3.16 -8.78
CA SER A 94 0.01 2.93 -9.87
C SER A 94 0.06 4.08 -10.87
N LYS A 95 0.19 3.75 -12.16
CA LYS A 95 0.05 4.71 -13.26
C LYS A 95 -1.43 4.93 -13.60
N LYS A 96 -2.30 4.03 -13.14
CA LYS A 96 -3.74 4.14 -13.34
C LYS A 96 -4.40 4.84 -12.17
N ILE A 97 -5.26 5.81 -12.48
CA ILE A 97 -6.04 6.52 -11.46
C ILE A 97 -7.19 5.62 -11.01
N VAL A 98 -7.51 5.66 -9.71
CA VAL A 98 -8.69 4.98 -9.20
C VAL A 98 -9.92 5.77 -9.65
N ASP A 99 -10.71 5.15 -10.53
CA ASP A 99 -11.87 5.75 -11.19
C ASP A 99 -13.20 5.13 -10.73
N VAL A 100 -13.17 4.33 -9.68
CA VAL A 100 -14.34 3.69 -9.10
C VAL A 100 -14.62 4.26 -7.72
N GLU A 101 -15.85 4.11 -7.24
CA GLU A 101 -16.19 4.48 -5.88
C GLU A 101 -15.52 3.53 -4.90
N LEU A 102 -14.87 4.08 -3.87
CA LEU A 102 -14.18 3.31 -2.85
C LEU A 102 -15.14 3.05 -1.70
N LEU A 103 -15.56 1.80 -1.56
CA LEU A 103 -16.51 1.37 -0.54
C LEU A 103 -15.83 0.41 0.45
N PRO A 104 -16.14 0.51 1.75
CA PRO A 104 -15.73 -0.51 2.71
C PRO A 104 -16.22 -1.89 2.25
N ASN A 105 -15.47 -2.93 2.61
CA ASN A 105 -15.79 -4.31 2.27
C ASN A 105 -15.38 -5.25 3.41
N ASP A 106 -15.36 -6.55 3.16
CA ASP A 106 -15.07 -7.54 4.20
C ASP A 106 -13.65 -7.40 4.78
N GLU A 107 -12.72 -6.85 4.00
CA GLU A 107 -11.31 -6.71 4.43
C GLU A 107 -10.95 -5.28 4.80
N ILE A 108 -11.52 -4.29 4.09
CA ILE A 108 -11.18 -2.88 4.25
C ILE A 108 -12.30 -2.14 4.96
N LEU A 109 -12.00 -1.63 6.14
CA LEU A 109 -12.96 -0.91 6.97
C LEU A 109 -13.16 0.53 6.50
N GLU A 110 -12.13 1.15 5.95
CA GLU A 110 -12.15 2.57 5.59
C GLU A 110 -11.11 2.87 4.51
N TYR A 111 -11.48 3.75 3.58
CA TYR A 111 -10.57 4.40 2.62
C TYR A 111 -10.53 5.88 2.91
N LYS A 112 -9.38 6.49 2.72
CA LYS A 112 -9.18 7.91 2.92
C LYS A 112 -8.14 8.45 1.93
N TRP A 113 -8.34 9.68 1.46
CA TRP A 113 -7.33 10.40 0.71
C TRP A 113 -6.54 11.29 1.66
N PHE A 114 -5.26 10.98 1.80
CA PHE A 114 -4.33 11.73 2.65
C PHE A 114 -3.74 12.89 1.88
N THR A 115 -3.80 14.10 2.48
CA THR A 115 -3.20 15.32 1.93
C THR A 115 -2.02 15.72 2.79
N LEU A 116 -0.96 16.24 2.18
CA LEU A 116 0.16 16.80 2.94
C LEU A 116 -0.36 17.88 3.89
N GLY A 117 0.06 17.79 5.16
CA GLY A 117 -0.46 18.65 6.23
C GLY A 117 -1.52 17.99 7.11
N ASP A 118 -2.11 16.88 6.67
CA ASP A 118 -2.97 16.07 7.52
C ASP A 118 -2.14 15.38 8.61
N ASP A 119 -2.80 14.94 9.67
CA ASP A 119 -2.14 14.26 10.79
C ASP A 119 -1.50 12.95 10.32
N GLU A 120 -0.19 12.83 10.52
CA GLU A 120 0.59 11.65 10.15
C GLU A 120 0.67 10.60 11.26
N ALA A 121 0.12 10.87 12.44
CA ALA A 121 0.27 9.98 13.61
C ALA A 121 -0.30 8.58 13.36
N ARG A 122 -1.31 8.45 12.51
CA ARG A 122 -1.94 7.17 12.19
C ARG A 122 -1.49 6.57 10.86
N LEU A 123 -0.45 7.10 10.25
CA LEU A 123 0.14 6.49 9.06
C LEU A 123 1.11 5.38 9.46
N SER A 124 1.16 4.31 8.67
CA SER A 124 2.17 3.27 8.83
C SER A 124 3.57 3.85 8.61
N THR A 125 4.58 3.19 9.16
CA THR A 125 5.98 3.62 8.97
C THR A 125 6.39 3.56 7.50
N ALA A 126 5.86 2.60 6.74
CA ALA A 126 6.11 2.50 5.32
C ALA A 126 5.65 3.75 4.56
N ILE A 127 4.48 4.28 4.90
CA ILE A 127 3.99 5.52 4.29
C ILE A 127 4.78 6.72 4.79
N LYS A 128 4.86 6.88 6.11
CA LYS A 128 5.42 8.07 6.73
C LYS A 128 6.92 8.24 6.45
N ASN A 129 7.68 7.15 6.61
CA ASN A 129 9.13 7.20 6.57
C ASN A 129 9.74 6.83 5.21
N ARG A 130 8.95 6.23 4.31
CA ARG A 130 9.43 5.74 3.01
C ARG A 130 8.72 6.40 1.84
N PHE A 131 7.39 6.23 1.74
CA PHE A 131 6.68 6.76 0.58
C PHE A 131 6.65 8.28 0.52
N ILE A 132 6.29 8.96 1.61
CA ILE A 132 6.16 10.42 1.60
C ILE A 132 7.47 11.12 1.22
N PRO A 133 8.63 10.75 1.81
CA PRO A 133 9.91 11.35 1.37
C PRO A 133 10.19 11.12 -0.12
N TRP A 134 9.93 9.92 -0.61
CA TRP A 134 10.10 9.61 -2.04
C TRP A 134 9.17 10.47 -2.90
N ALA A 135 7.90 10.59 -2.51
CA ALA A 135 6.89 11.33 -3.24
C ALA A 135 7.20 12.83 -3.30
N LEU A 136 7.74 13.38 -2.22
CA LEU A 136 8.17 14.78 -2.18
C LEU A 136 9.35 15.04 -3.13
N ASP A 137 10.33 14.13 -3.13
CA ASP A 137 11.50 14.22 -4.01
C ASP A 137 11.11 14.14 -5.49
N HIS A 138 10.02 13.44 -5.80
CA HIS A 138 9.55 13.23 -7.17
C HIS A 138 8.37 14.13 -7.55
N ASN A 139 7.99 15.08 -6.70
CA ASN A 139 6.86 15.99 -6.92
C ASN A 139 5.53 15.27 -7.20
N ILE A 140 5.34 14.11 -6.57
CA ILE A 140 4.12 13.29 -6.71
C ILE A 140 3.02 13.78 -5.78
N MET A 141 3.38 14.18 -4.56
CA MET A 141 2.47 14.79 -3.60
C MET A 141 2.81 16.26 -3.43
N TYR A 142 1.79 17.08 -3.26
CA TYR A 142 1.94 18.53 -3.11
C TYR A 142 0.75 19.15 -2.38
#